data_5b0adc98bac3df53470e1a1875a4b377
#
_entry.id   5b0adc98bac3df53470e1a1875a4b377
#
_cell.length_a   1.000
_cell.length_b   1.000
_cell.length_c   1.000
_cell.angle_alpha   90.00
_cell.angle_beta   90.00
_cell.angle_gamma   90.00
#
_symmetry.space_group_name_H-M   'P 1'
#
loop_
_entity.id
_entity.type
_entity.pdbx_description
1 polymer ?
#
loop_
_entity_poly.entity_id
_entity_poly.type
_entity_poly.pdbx_seq_one_letter_code
_entity_poly.pdbx_strand_id
1 'polypeptide(L)'
;MNFTNRIKYFAPAFLLGSLVLLLLGNVALAQRPQLPPAPPPPRYKPKPTPTPTPLREEDYDVVKVSSNLVMVPVSVVDEKGEPLHGLQINDFRLEEQGRQQQIAQIGNPDEVPLEIALLIDVSGSTNARFVFEKEAAASFLKQVLKPVDRATVYMIDRSPILKMTAAVADVASNGLRSIEPATDKGPTAFFDTVVEAAQYLAKNTSPRHRRVILVISDGVDNFSEKIKKAIGATRAEQDAAGVTARQHINDRALAEVQREVQKADAVFYSINPAGDTMHLNIITKRGQDGMQQLAEATGGNAFVPEKVEDLEPVFKQIAAELRGQYLLQYYSNSQAPSGEFRRIAVSIPSRAAIHVRARQGYYPKK
;
A
#
# COMPACT_ATOMS: atom_id res chain seq x y z
N MET A 1 3.94 63.29 18.87
CA MET A 1 2.89 63.48 17.86
C MET A 1 2.18 62.15 17.69
N ASN A 2 1.21 61.85 18.52
CA ASN A 2 -0.24 61.83 18.33
C ASN A 2 -0.70 61.43 16.93
N PHE A 3 -1.38 60.31 16.78
CA PHE A 3 -2.84 60.20 16.85
C PHE A 3 -3.29 58.73 16.92
N THR A 4 -3.99 58.42 17.99
CA THR A 4 -4.96 57.33 18.22
C THR A 4 -6.16 57.43 17.26
N ASN A 5 -6.71 56.30 16.82
CA ASN A 5 -8.18 56.20 16.74
C ASN A 5 -8.68 54.77 16.94
N ARG A 6 -9.41 54.61 18.02
CA ARG A 6 -10.33 53.52 18.34
C ARG A 6 -11.68 53.81 17.66
N ILE A 7 -12.33 52.80 17.11
CA ILE A 7 -13.81 52.80 17.06
C ILE A 7 -14.31 51.40 17.51
N LYS A 8 -15.16 51.47 18.51
CA LYS A 8 -15.98 50.42 19.14
C LYS A 8 -17.39 50.44 18.52
N TYR A 9 -18.16 49.38 18.87
CA TYR A 9 -19.62 49.21 18.89
C TYR A 9 -20.24 48.69 17.58
N PHE A 10 -21.28 47.80 17.50
CA PHE A 10 -22.39 47.47 18.36
C PHE A 10 -22.98 46.11 17.97
N ALA A 11 -23.43 45.32 18.92
CA ALA A 11 -24.49 44.34 18.74
C ALA A 11 -25.87 45.00 18.86
N PRO A 12 -26.91 44.45 18.29
CA PRO A 12 -28.05 44.19 19.17
C PRO A 12 -28.71 42.82 18.97
N ALA A 13 -29.13 42.28 20.09
CA ALA A 13 -30.08 41.21 20.24
C ALA A 13 -31.50 41.71 19.89
N PHE A 14 -32.29 40.84 19.24
CA PHE A 14 -33.75 41.02 19.15
C PHE A 14 -34.44 39.76 19.67
N LEU A 15 -35.07 39.92 20.79
CA LEU A 15 -36.10 39.10 21.39
C LEU A 15 -37.47 39.59 20.85
N LEU A 16 -38.32 38.67 20.41
CA LEU A 16 -39.77 38.80 20.27
C LEU A 16 -40.29 37.36 20.27
N GLY A 17 -41.00 36.86 21.23
CA GLY A 17 -42.20 37.42 21.85
C GLY A 17 -43.39 36.62 21.35
N SER A 18 -43.73 35.56 22.11
CA SER A 18 -44.85 34.64 21.91
C SER A 18 -46.20 35.35 21.96
N LEU A 19 -47.14 34.96 21.10
CA LEU A 19 -48.58 35.13 21.39
C LEU A 19 -49.34 33.88 20.92
N VAL A 20 -49.72 33.05 21.88
CA VAL A 20 -50.63 31.92 21.71
C VAL A 20 -52.05 32.45 21.80
N LEU A 21 -52.83 32.33 20.73
CA LEU A 21 -54.27 32.64 20.78
C LEU A 21 -55.05 31.32 20.79
N LEU A 22 -55.65 31.00 21.93
CA LEU A 22 -56.62 29.93 22.14
C LEU A 22 -57.97 30.35 21.53
N LEU A 23 -58.38 29.66 20.47
CA LEU A 23 -59.76 29.68 20.00
C LEU A 23 -60.44 28.38 20.35
N LEU A 24 -61.30 28.42 21.38
CA LEU A 24 -62.23 27.35 21.71
C LEU A 24 -63.39 27.36 20.70
N GLY A 25 -63.42 26.43 19.79
CA GLY A 25 -64.52 26.16 18.93
C GLY A 25 -65.34 24.99 19.47
N ASN A 26 -66.56 25.27 19.91
CA ASN A 26 -67.57 24.28 20.30
C ASN A 26 -67.98 23.49 19.06
N VAL A 27 -67.66 22.19 19.02
CA VAL A 27 -68.25 21.28 18.04
C VAL A 27 -69.33 20.47 18.74
N ALA A 28 -70.55 20.73 18.32
CA ALA A 28 -71.72 19.97 18.73
C ALA A 28 -71.62 18.52 18.30
N LEU A 29 -71.68 17.62 19.26
CA LEU A 29 -71.76 16.15 19.02
C LEU A 29 -73.15 15.82 18.49
N ALA A 30 -73.25 15.60 17.17
CA ALA A 30 -74.41 14.93 16.58
C ALA A 30 -74.36 13.44 16.91
N GLN A 31 -75.27 12.98 17.78
CA GLN A 31 -75.46 11.57 18.07
C GLN A 31 -75.97 10.84 16.85
N ARG A 32 -75.20 9.94 16.29
CA ARG A 32 -75.65 9.01 15.25
C ARG A 32 -76.50 7.93 15.91
N PRO A 33 -77.61 7.51 15.27
CA PRO A 33 -78.42 6.40 15.72
C PRO A 33 -77.61 5.10 15.73
N GLN A 34 -77.63 4.40 16.85
CA GLN A 34 -77.00 3.09 16.94
C GLN A 34 -77.88 2.07 16.19
N LEU A 35 -77.33 1.43 15.16
CA LEU A 35 -77.89 0.24 14.54
C LEU A 35 -77.77 -0.96 15.50
N PRO A 36 -78.79 -1.83 15.55
CA PRO A 36 -78.70 -3.02 16.38
C PRO A 36 -77.51 -3.94 15.98
N PRO A 37 -76.91 -4.62 16.94
CA PRO A 37 -75.77 -5.46 16.66
C PRO A 37 -76.14 -6.60 15.70
N ALA A 38 -75.30 -6.79 14.71
CA ALA A 38 -75.41 -7.89 13.74
C ALA A 38 -75.31 -9.24 14.44
N PRO A 39 -76.04 -10.28 14.00
CA PRO A 39 -75.96 -11.59 14.56
C PRO A 39 -74.54 -12.15 14.41
N PRO A 40 -74.06 -12.94 15.38
CA PRO A 40 -72.72 -13.49 15.31
C PRO A 40 -72.54 -14.41 14.09
N PRO A 41 -71.42 -14.35 13.39
CA PRO A 41 -71.17 -15.20 12.25
C PRO A 41 -71.17 -16.69 12.64
N PRO A 42 -71.59 -17.58 11.76
CA PRO A 42 -71.57 -19.02 12.07
C PRO A 42 -70.15 -19.45 12.42
N ARG A 43 -70.01 -20.19 13.54
CA ARG A 43 -68.72 -20.79 13.96
C ARG A 43 -68.31 -21.85 12.94
N TYR A 44 -67.40 -21.44 12.05
CA TYR A 44 -66.71 -22.40 11.19
C TYR A 44 -65.73 -23.20 12.04
N LYS A 45 -65.93 -24.52 12.09
CA LYS A 45 -64.92 -25.41 12.64
C LYS A 45 -63.75 -25.41 11.65
N PRO A 46 -62.56 -25.02 12.05
CA PRO A 46 -61.42 -25.09 11.14
C PRO A 46 -61.19 -26.54 10.72
N LYS A 47 -61.08 -26.76 9.43
CA LYS A 47 -60.63 -28.03 8.87
C LYS A 47 -59.20 -28.24 9.39
N PRO A 48 -58.80 -29.40 9.82
CA PRO A 48 -57.43 -29.62 10.28
C PRO A 48 -56.47 -29.25 9.14
N THR A 49 -55.65 -28.25 9.38
CA THR A 49 -54.55 -27.87 8.50
C THR A 49 -53.59 -29.06 8.46
N PRO A 50 -53.23 -29.60 7.31
CA PRO A 50 -52.21 -30.64 7.24
C PRO A 50 -50.94 -30.09 7.89
N THR A 51 -50.43 -30.81 8.87
CA THR A 51 -49.14 -30.54 9.47
C THR A 51 -48.11 -30.48 8.34
N PRO A 52 -47.37 -29.39 8.17
CA PRO A 52 -46.30 -29.36 7.17
C PRO A 52 -45.31 -30.49 7.52
N THR A 53 -45.17 -31.42 6.61
CA THR A 53 -44.08 -32.40 6.67
C THR A 53 -42.79 -31.58 6.82
N PRO A 54 -41.94 -31.85 7.84
CA PRO A 54 -40.67 -31.18 7.92
C PRO A 54 -39.95 -31.44 6.60
N LEU A 55 -39.68 -30.39 5.84
CA LEU A 55 -38.78 -30.44 4.71
C LEU A 55 -37.48 -31.02 5.29
N ARG A 56 -37.12 -32.22 4.82
CA ARG A 56 -35.81 -32.77 5.04
C ARG A 56 -34.86 -31.63 4.66
N GLU A 57 -34.07 -31.12 5.60
CA GLU A 57 -32.92 -30.33 5.30
C GLU A 57 -32.07 -31.22 4.38
N GLU A 58 -32.27 -31.03 3.06
CA GLU A 58 -31.27 -31.50 2.14
C GLU A 58 -30.00 -30.73 2.59
N ASP A 59 -28.98 -31.48 2.97
CA ASP A 59 -27.63 -30.99 3.20
C ASP A 59 -27.23 -30.28 1.92
N TYR A 60 -27.58 -28.98 1.85
CA TYR A 60 -26.92 -28.10 0.92
C TYR A 60 -25.49 -28.01 1.44
N ASP A 61 -24.66 -28.88 0.88
CA ASP A 61 -23.21 -28.68 0.94
C ASP A 61 -22.97 -27.26 0.49
N VAL A 62 -22.89 -26.35 1.46
CA VAL A 62 -22.48 -24.96 1.19
C VAL A 62 -21.05 -25.08 0.75
N VAL A 63 -20.86 -25.30 -0.54
CA VAL A 63 -19.55 -25.20 -1.17
C VAL A 63 -19.11 -23.76 -0.90
N LYS A 64 -18.35 -23.57 0.18
CA LYS A 64 -17.60 -22.35 0.43
C LYS A 64 -16.62 -22.21 -0.72
N VAL A 65 -17.07 -21.62 -1.81
CA VAL A 65 -16.18 -21.17 -2.89
C VAL A 65 -15.39 -20.03 -2.31
N SER A 66 -14.30 -20.35 -1.60
CA SER A 66 -13.28 -19.36 -1.32
C SER A 66 -12.69 -18.99 -2.69
N SER A 67 -13.02 -17.80 -3.17
CA SER A 67 -12.43 -17.28 -4.40
C SER A 67 -10.93 -17.06 -4.16
N ASN A 68 -10.11 -18.02 -4.55
CA ASN A 68 -8.65 -17.94 -4.49
C ASN A 68 -8.09 -17.08 -5.65
N LEU A 69 -8.77 -15.96 -5.92
CA LEU A 69 -8.31 -15.04 -6.96
C LEU A 69 -7.00 -14.39 -6.52
N VAL A 70 -5.97 -14.59 -7.32
CA VAL A 70 -4.64 -14.03 -7.12
C VAL A 70 -4.40 -12.99 -8.20
N MET A 71 -4.06 -11.76 -7.81
CA MET A 71 -3.66 -10.69 -8.71
C MET A 71 -2.15 -10.56 -8.68
N VAL A 72 -1.51 -10.61 -9.85
CA VAL A 72 -0.06 -10.49 -10.02
C VAL A 72 0.23 -9.26 -10.88
N PRO A 73 0.74 -8.16 -10.29
CA PRO A 73 1.26 -7.05 -11.05
C PRO A 73 2.50 -7.49 -11.82
N VAL A 74 2.53 -7.22 -13.13
CA VAL A 74 3.62 -7.58 -14.03
C VAL A 74 4.06 -6.35 -14.79
N SER A 75 5.33 -5.98 -14.65
CA SER A 75 5.96 -4.95 -15.47
C SER A 75 6.66 -5.62 -16.65
N VAL A 76 6.37 -5.16 -17.86
CA VAL A 76 7.03 -5.59 -19.08
C VAL A 76 7.63 -4.37 -19.74
N VAL A 77 8.94 -4.37 -19.89
CA VAL A 77 9.68 -3.24 -20.49
C VAL A 77 10.60 -3.73 -21.59
N ASP A 78 10.91 -2.85 -22.51
CA ASP A 78 11.93 -3.09 -23.54
C ASP A 78 13.37 -2.95 -22.99
N GLU A 79 14.38 -3.09 -23.86
CA GLU A 79 15.79 -2.93 -23.49
C GLU A 79 16.15 -1.51 -22.98
N LYS A 80 15.32 -0.51 -23.29
CA LYS A 80 15.50 0.87 -22.83
C LYS A 80 14.79 1.14 -21.50
N GLY A 81 14.02 0.17 -20.98
CA GLY A 81 13.21 0.32 -19.78
C GLY A 81 11.84 0.96 -20.01
N GLU A 82 11.43 1.17 -21.26
CA GLU A 82 10.11 1.72 -21.59
C GLU A 82 9.03 0.64 -21.49
N PRO A 83 7.85 0.96 -20.87
CA PRO A 83 6.77 -0.01 -20.76
C PRO A 83 6.23 -0.47 -22.10
N LEU A 84 6.12 -1.78 -22.27
CA LEU A 84 5.55 -2.40 -23.45
C LEU A 84 4.03 -2.55 -23.26
N HIS A 85 3.26 -1.99 -24.20
CA HIS A 85 1.80 -2.00 -24.17
C HIS A 85 1.19 -2.99 -25.19
N GLY A 86 -0.10 -3.31 -25.01
CA GLY A 86 -0.89 -4.07 -26.00
C GLY A 86 -0.71 -5.59 -25.93
N LEU A 87 -0.06 -6.12 -24.91
CA LEU A 87 0.03 -7.56 -24.69
C LEU A 87 -1.34 -8.14 -24.29
N GLN A 88 -1.62 -9.35 -24.80
CA GLN A 88 -2.86 -10.08 -24.56
C GLN A 88 -2.62 -11.26 -23.61
N ILE A 89 -3.68 -11.86 -23.08
CA ILE A 89 -3.59 -13.02 -22.16
C ILE A 89 -2.70 -14.13 -22.73
N ASN A 90 -2.83 -14.41 -24.03
CA ASN A 90 -2.09 -15.49 -24.68
C ASN A 90 -0.60 -15.21 -24.86
N ASP A 91 -0.14 -13.97 -24.66
CA ASP A 91 1.28 -13.65 -24.67
C ASP A 91 1.98 -14.11 -23.39
N PHE A 92 1.21 -14.22 -22.27
CA PHE A 92 1.74 -14.54 -20.97
C PHE A 92 1.66 -16.03 -20.66
N ARG A 93 2.71 -16.54 -20.04
CA ARG A 93 2.74 -17.82 -19.35
C ARG A 93 2.92 -17.57 -17.85
N LEU A 94 1.96 -18.01 -17.06
CA LEU A 94 1.99 -17.89 -15.61
C LEU A 94 2.06 -19.30 -14.99
N GLU A 95 2.97 -19.49 -14.06
CA GLU A 95 3.14 -20.74 -13.32
C GLU A 95 3.04 -20.46 -11.81
N GLU A 96 2.37 -21.36 -11.08
CA GLU A 96 2.40 -21.42 -9.62
C GLU A 96 2.95 -22.78 -9.20
N GLN A 97 3.99 -22.79 -8.35
CA GLN A 97 4.68 -24.01 -7.92
C GLN A 97 5.12 -24.90 -9.08
N GLY A 98 5.57 -24.29 -10.19
CA GLY A 98 5.98 -24.97 -11.42
C GLY A 98 4.84 -25.55 -12.25
N ARG A 99 3.58 -25.28 -11.91
CA ARG A 99 2.40 -25.71 -12.68
C ARG A 99 1.79 -24.52 -13.39
N GLN A 100 1.56 -24.65 -14.68
CA GLN A 100 0.92 -23.61 -15.47
C GLN A 100 -0.49 -23.33 -14.94
N GLN A 101 -0.82 -22.05 -14.81
CA GLN A 101 -2.13 -21.55 -14.39
C GLN A 101 -2.84 -20.88 -15.56
N GLN A 102 -4.14 -21.01 -15.60
CA GLN A 102 -4.97 -20.30 -16.57
C GLN A 102 -5.19 -18.87 -16.08
N ILE A 103 -4.75 -17.89 -16.86
CA ILE A 103 -5.03 -16.47 -16.60
C ILE A 103 -6.49 -16.22 -16.93
N ALA A 104 -7.26 -15.76 -15.93
CA ALA A 104 -8.68 -15.48 -16.09
C ALA A 104 -8.92 -14.15 -16.80
N GLN A 105 -8.12 -13.13 -16.45
CA GLN A 105 -8.20 -11.80 -17.06
C GLN A 105 -6.95 -10.97 -16.78
N ILE A 106 -6.78 -9.92 -17.57
CA ILE A 106 -5.85 -8.81 -17.30
C ILE A 106 -6.67 -7.63 -16.80
N GLY A 107 -6.47 -7.25 -15.54
CA GLY A 107 -7.11 -6.09 -14.94
C GLY A 107 -6.52 -4.78 -15.43
N ASN A 108 -7.34 -3.74 -15.41
CA ASN A 108 -6.92 -2.38 -15.74
C ASN A 108 -6.21 -1.74 -14.54
N PRO A 109 -4.93 -1.35 -14.63
CA PRO A 109 -4.22 -0.71 -13.54
C PRO A 109 -4.81 0.64 -13.12
N ASP A 110 -5.57 1.29 -13.97
CA ASP A 110 -6.22 2.57 -13.67
C ASP A 110 -7.47 2.43 -12.79
N GLU A 111 -8.06 1.25 -12.73
CA GLU A 111 -9.23 0.93 -11.92
C GLU A 111 -8.86 0.39 -10.52
N VAL A 112 -7.60 0.04 -10.32
CA VAL A 112 -7.10 -0.49 -9.05
C VAL A 112 -6.30 0.58 -8.32
N PRO A 113 -6.77 1.08 -7.17
CA PRO A 113 -6.07 2.12 -6.41
C PRO A 113 -4.64 1.74 -6.06
N LEU A 114 -3.76 2.72 -6.10
CA LEU A 114 -2.35 2.61 -5.77
C LEU A 114 -2.08 3.17 -4.36
N GLU A 115 -1.42 2.38 -3.54
CA GLU A 115 -1.00 2.74 -2.19
C GLU A 115 0.53 2.74 -2.13
N ILE A 116 1.13 3.91 -2.07
CA ILE A 116 2.59 4.07 -2.03
C ILE A 116 3.04 4.37 -0.61
N ALA A 117 3.92 3.54 -0.04
CA ALA A 117 4.74 3.92 1.08
C ALA A 117 6.09 4.47 0.55
N LEU A 118 6.31 5.76 0.66
CA LEU A 118 7.55 6.41 0.28
C LEU A 118 8.43 6.56 1.52
N LEU A 119 9.62 5.99 1.46
CA LEU A 119 10.63 6.01 2.51
C LEU A 119 11.80 6.86 2.04
N ILE A 120 12.13 7.92 2.77
CA ILE A 120 13.25 8.80 2.46
C ILE A 120 14.29 8.76 3.58
N ASP A 121 15.53 8.52 3.21
CA ASP A 121 16.66 8.50 4.14
C ASP A 121 17.12 9.91 4.43
N VAL A 122 17.13 10.28 5.71
CA VAL A 122 17.56 11.60 6.16
C VAL A 122 18.94 11.58 6.81
N SER A 123 19.58 10.41 6.95
CA SER A 123 20.73 10.17 7.85
C SER A 123 22.09 10.64 7.33
N GLY A 124 22.22 11.08 6.11
CA GLY A 124 23.57 11.34 5.59
C GLY A 124 23.72 12.28 4.42
N SER A 125 22.63 12.81 3.93
CA SER A 125 22.62 13.66 2.75
C SER A 125 23.20 15.04 3.04
N THR A 126 24.06 15.53 2.15
CA THR A 126 24.39 16.97 2.13
C THR A 126 23.09 17.73 1.85
N ASN A 127 22.89 18.89 2.50
CA ASN A 127 21.67 19.67 2.39
C ASN A 127 21.19 19.90 0.93
N ALA A 128 22.10 20.19 0.02
CA ALA A 128 21.75 20.44 -1.39
C ALA A 128 21.21 19.20 -2.10
N ARG A 129 21.80 18.03 -1.88
CA ARG A 129 21.38 16.76 -2.45
C ARG A 129 20.02 16.32 -1.90
N PHE A 130 19.82 16.38 -0.59
CA PHE A 130 18.57 16.04 0.06
C PHE A 130 17.41 16.92 -0.43
N VAL A 131 17.65 18.22 -0.62
CA VAL A 131 16.64 19.12 -1.20
C VAL A 131 16.23 18.65 -2.58
N PHE A 132 17.17 18.23 -3.41
CA PHE A 132 16.88 17.75 -4.75
C PHE A 132 16.10 16.40 -4.71
N GLU A 133 16.53 15.47 -3.87
CA GLU A 133 15.86 14.17 -3.67
C GLU A 133 14.39 14.34 -3.26
N LYS A 134 14.12 15.20 -2.28
CA LYS A 134 12.76 15.45 -1.82
C LYS A 134 11.91 16.20 -2.85
N GLU A 135 12.46 17.12 -3.61
CA GLU A 135 11.74 17.82 -4.68
C GLU A 135 11.38 16.87 -5.83
N ALA A 136 12.31 16.02 -6.25
CA ALA A 136 12.07 15.01 -7.27
C ALA A 136 10.99 13.99 -6.81
N ALA A 137 11.08 13.52 -5.57
CA ALA A 137 10.10 12.63 -4.98
C ALA A 137 8.72 13.28 -4.79
N ALA A 138 8.66 14.55 -4.41
CA ALA A 138 7.43 15.31 -4.30
C ALA A 138 6.75 15.51 -5.66
N SER A 139 7.54 15.80 -6.69
CA SER A 139 7.06 15.90 -8.07
C SER A 139 6.54 14.56 -8.59
N PHE A 140 7.25 13.46 -8.29
CA PHE A 140 6.81 12.11 -8.59
C PHE A 140 5.43 11.79 -7.97
N LEU A 141 5.25 12.01 -6.66
CA LEU A 141 3.97 11.76 -6.01
C LEU A 141 2.83 12.55 -6.65
N LYS A 142 3.09 13.80 -7.03
CA LYS A 142 2.10 14.64 -7.70
C LYS A 142 1.73 14.13 -9.10
N GLN A 143 2.67 13.51 -9.81
CA GLN A 143 2.46 12.99 -11.17
C GLN A 143 1.82 11.59 -11.17
N VAL A 144 2.26 10.73 -10.23
CA VAL A 144 1.84 9.32 -10.22
C VAL A 144 0.51 9.08 -9.53
N LEU A 145 0.17 9.85 -8.49
CA LEU A 145 -1.05 9.63 -7.72
C LEU A 145 -2.27 10.23 -8.41
N LYS A 146 -3.27 9.38 -8.65
CA LYS A 146 -4.63 9.77 -9.04
C LYS A 146 -5.47 10.13 -7.80
N PRO A 147 -6.65 10.71 -7.95
CA PRO A 147 -7.50 11.10 -6.81
C PRO A 147 -7.86 9.95 -5.85
N VAL A 148 -7.90 8.70 -6.37
CA VAL A 148 -8.20 7.48 -5.58
C VAL A 148 -6.97 6.90 -4.91
N ASP A 149 -5.76 7.26 -5.36
CA ASP A 149 -4.49 6.75 -4.85
C ASP A 149 -4.09 7.46 -3.54
N ARG A 150 -3.23 6.83 -2.76
CA ARG A 150 -2.74 7.38 -1.49
C ARG A 150 -1.25 7.18 -1.35
N ALA A 151 -0.62 8.09 -0.62
CA ALA A 151 0.76 7.96 -0.20
C ALA A 151 0.89 8.05 1.33
N THR A 152 1.72 7.19 1.87
CA THR A 152 2.21 7.22 3.25
C THR A 152 3.70 7.53 3.20
N VAL A 153 4.19 8.44 4.03
CA VAL A 153 5.59 8.86 3.99
C VAL A 153 6.28 8.56 5.30
N TYR A 154 7.39 7.88 5.21
CA TYR A 154 8.31 7.58 6.32
C TYR A 154 9.66 8.28 6.11
N MET A 155 10.28 8.68 7.19
CA MET A 155 11.71 9.00 7.22
C MET A 155 12.47 7.80 7.80
N ILE A 156 13.57 7.45 7.16
CA ILE A 156 14.53 6.47 7.65
C ILE A 156 15.56 7.25 8.49
N ASP A 157 15.59 6.95 9.79
CA ASP A 157 16.49 7.53 10.78
C ASP A 157 16.89 6.41 11.76
N ARG A 158 17.24 6.73 13.00
CA ARG A 158 17.53 5.78 14.10
C ARG A 158 16.37 4.81 14.40
N SER A 159 15.19 5.21 14.05
CA SER A 159 13.95 4.40 14.05
C SER A 159 13.03 4.88 12.94
N PRO A 160 12.05 4.08 12.53
CA PRO A 160 11.04 4.52 11.59
C PRO A 160 10.31 5.77 12.11
N ILE A 161 10.19 6.80 11.27
CA ILE A 161 9.43 8.01 11.60
C ILE A 161 8.31 8.18 10.58
N LEU A 162 7.09 7.90 10.99
CA LEU A 162 5.90 8.11 10.19
C LEU A 162 5.56 9.60 10.11
N LYS A 163 5.62 10.20 8.92
CA LYS A 163 5.35 11.62 8.68
C LYS A 163 3.93 11.89 8.21
N MET A 164 3.43 11.05 7.31
CA MET A 164 2.09 11.21 6.75
C MET A 164 1.46 9.85 6.47
N THR A 165 0.14 9.77 6.59
CA THR A 165 -0.63 8.55 6.35
C THR A 165 -1.69 8.78 5.29
N ALA A 166 -1.77 7.89 4.31
CA ALA A 166 -2.84 7.83 3.32
C ALA A 166 -3.20 9.19 2.69
N ALA A 167 -2.19 10.02 2.42
CA ALA A 167 -2.37 11.38 1.90
C ALA A 167 -2.62 11.37 0.38
N VAL A 168 -3.44 12.30 -0.09
CA VAL A 168 -3.63 12.57 -1.53
C VAL A 168 -2.41 13.31 -2.09
N ALA A 169 -2.29 13.35 -3.42
CA ALA A 169 -1.12 13.83 -4.14
C ALA A 169 -0.57 15.18 -3.65
N ASP A 170 -1.42 16.21 -3.54
CA ASP A 170 -0.96 17.55 -3.14
C ASP A 170 -0.52 17.60 -1.67
N VAL A 171 -1.24 16.90 -0.79
CA VAL A 171 -0.88 16.83 0.65
C VAL A 171 0.43 16.08 0.82
N ALA A 172 0.60 14.94 0.17
CA ALA A 172 1.82 14.14 0.22
C ALA A 172 3.03 14.89 -0.33
N SER A 173 2.87 15.53 -1.50
CA SER A 173 3.91 16.31 -2.15
C SER A 173 4.35 17.50 -1.29
N ASN A 174 3.42 18.29 -0.76
CA ASN A 174 3.73 19.44 0.09
C ASN A 174 4.34 19.03 1.43
N GLY A 175 3.80 17.96 2.04
CA GLY A 175 4.34 17.43 3.29
C GLY A 175 5.75 16.89 3.12
N LEU A 176 6.05 16.23 2.00
CA LEU A 176 7.41 15.76 1.70
C LEU A 176 8.40 16.91 1.57
N ARG A 177 8.02 18.03 0.92
CA ARG A 177 8.84 19.24 0.83
C ARG A 177 9.16 19.88 2.18
N SER A 178 8.31 19.69 3.17
CA SER A 178 8.51 20.23 4.53
C SER A 178 9.45 19.40 5.41
N ILE A 179 9.93 18.23 4.92
CA ILE A 179 10.88 17.41 5.66
C ILE A 179 12.25 18.10 5.65
N GLU A 180 12.83 18.25 6.83
CA GLU A 180 14.20 18.75 6.99
C GLU A 180 15.18 17.56 7.08
N PRO A 181 16.41 17.73 6.57
CA PRO A 181 17.45 16.71 6.73
C PRO A 181 17.82 16.57 8.21
N ALA A 182 18.32 15.39 8.59
CA ALA A 182 18.90 15.22 9.92
C ALA A 182 20.11 16.17 10.10
N THR A 183 20.26 16.69 11.31
CA THR A 183 21.34 17.62 11.66
C THR A 183 22.69 16.91 11.84
N ASP A 184 22.67 15.63 12.06
CA ASP A 184 23.84 14.76 12.25
C ASP A 184 23.78 13.53 11.32
N LYS A 185 24.96 13.01 10.98
CA LYS A 185 25.09 11.71 10.31
C LYS A 185 24.81 10.61 11.33
N GLY A 186 23.53 10.34 11.53
CA GLY A 186 23.07 9.35 12.50
C GLY A 186 23.11 7.90 11.96
N PRO A 187 22.92 6.94 12.87
CA PRO A 187 22.70 5.56 12.47
C PRO A 187 21.33 5.39 11.79
N THR A 188 21.24 4.42 10.88
CA THR A 188 20.10 4.18 9.99
C THR A 188 19.44 2.84 10.31
N ALA A 189 18.14 2.87 10.62
CA ALA A 189 17.30 1.70 10.82
C ALA A 189 16.48 1.41 9.53
N PHE A 190 17.19 1.06 8.46
CA PHE A 190 16.60 0.80 7.15
C PHE A 190 15.62 -0.38 7.19
N PHE A 191 16.05 -1.53 7.73
CA PHE A 191 15.23 -2.75 7.77
C PHE A 191 13.96 -2.56 8.60
N ASP A 192 14.06 -1.92 9.77
CA ASP A 192 12.89 -1.65 10.61
C ASP A 192 11.89 -0.76 9.89
N THR A 193 12.37 0.26 9.15
CA THR A 193 11.49 1.18 8.40
C THR A 193 10.77 0.48 7.26
N VAL A 194 11.46 -0.39 6.51
CA VAL A 194 10.83 -1.18 5.44
C VAL A 194 9.78 -2.14 6.00
N VAL A 195 10.09 -2.81 7.13
CA VAL A 195 9.14 -3.73 7.78
C VAL A 195 7.92 -2.99 8.30
N GLU A 196 8.09 -1.85 8.96
CA GLU A 196 6.98 -1.05 9.46
C GLU A 196 6.08 -0.54 8.33
N ALA A 197 6.67 -0.05 7.24
CA ALA A 197 5.93 0.36 6.06
C ALA A 197 5.15 -0.80 5.42
N ALA A 198 5.75 -1.99 5.31
CA ALA A 198 5.09 -3.18 4.79
C ALA A 198 3.89 -3.58 5.68
N GLN A 199 4.07 -3.61 6.99
CA GLN A 199 3.02 -3.93 7.96
C GLN A 199 1.91 -2.88 7.95
N TYR A 200 2.26 -1.60 7.84
CA TYR A 200 1.29 -0.52 7.70
C TYR A 200 0.41 -0.72 6.46
N LEU A 201 1.01 -0.94 5.29
CA LEU A 201 0.27 -1.20 4.05
C LEU A 201 -0.61 -2.44 4.18
N ALA A 202 -0.10 -3.53 4.74
CA ALA A 202 -0.87 -4.76 4.92
C ALA A 202 -2.11 -4.57 5.80
N LYS A 203 -2.00 -3.76 6.86
CA LYS A 203 -3.04 -3.54 7.86
C LYS A 203 -4.07 -2.48 7.46
N ASN A 204 -3.62 -1.40 6.80
CA ASN A 204 -4.41 -0.18 6.63
C ASN A 204 -4.93 0.02 5.20
N THR A 205 -4.56 -0.86 4.24
CA THR A 205 -5.02 -0.76 2.86
C THR A 205 -5.80 -2.01 2.44
N SER A 206 -6.72 -1.83 1.50
CA SER A 206 -7.51 -2.95 0.96
C SER A 206 -6.59 -4.01 0.32
N PRO A 207 -6.87 -5.32 0.48
CA PRO A 207 -6.14 -6.37 -0.24
C PRO A 207 -6.26 -6.28 -1.77
N ARG A 208 -7.23 -5.52 -2.26
CA ARG A 208 -7.47 -5.31 -3.70
C ARG A 208 -6.67 -4.13 -4.26
N HIS A 209 -6.05 -3.29 -3.42
CA HIS A 209 -5.21 -2.19 -3.85
C HIS A 209 -3.81 -2.68 -4.21
N ARG A 210 -3.16 -1.99 -5.14
CA ARG A 210 -1.75 -2.22 -5.45
C ARG A 210 -0.89 -1.51 -4.42
N ARG A 211 -0.05 -2.26 -3.72
CA ARG A 211 0.84 -1.75 -2.69
C ARG A 211 2.25 -1.62 -3.23
N VAL A 212 2.85 -0.47 -3.01
CA VAL A 212 4.22 -0.17 -3.43
C VAL A 212 4.99 0.41 -2.26
N ILE A 213 6.19 -0.08 -2.05
CA ILE A 213 7.19 0.54 -1.18
C ILE A 213 8.25 1.14 -2.09
N LEU A 214 8.43 2.45 -2.04
CA LEU A 214 9.44 3.18 -2.79
C LEU A 214 10.44 3.81 -1.82
N VAL A 215 11.69 3.39 -1.93
CA VAL A 215 12.76 3.82 -1.02
C VAL A 215 13.76 4.71 -1.75
N ILE A 216 14.19 5.77 -1.08
CA ILE A 216 15.29 6.64 -1.49
C ILE A 216 16.35 6.55 -0.39
N SER A 217 17.36 5.71 -0.58
CA SER A 217 18.42 5.40 0.40
C SER A 217 19.56 4.64 -0.29
N ASP A 218 20.74 4.61 0.32
CA ASP A 218 21.83 3.72 -0.08
C ASP A 218 21.65 2.27 0.43
N GLY A 219 20.59 2.03 1.21
CA GLY A 219 20.22 0.71 1.72
C GLY A 219 21.09 0.20 2.87
N VAL A 220 21.97 1.02 3.41
CA VAL A 220 22.81 0.65 4.54
C VAL A 220 21.96 0.60 5.82
N ASP A 221 22.05 -0.51 6.54
CA ASP A 221 21.47 -0.67 7.88
C ASP A 221 22.55 -0.91 8.91
N ASN A 222 22.54 -0.12 9.97
CA ASN A 222 23.46 -0.27 11.08
C ASN A 222 22.78 -0.09 12.45
N PHE A 223 21.47 0.12 12.47
CA PHE A 223 20.75 0.47 13.70
C PHE A 223 19.41 -0.22 13.91
N SER A 224 18.92 -1.01 12.97
CA SER A 224 17.70 -1.79 13.16
C SER A 224 17.83 -2.71 14.38
N GLU A 225 16.72 -2.96 15.06
CA GLU A 225 16.67 -3.72 16.31
C GLU A 225 17.36 -5.09 16.21
N LYS A 226 17.22 -5.76 15.08
CA LYS A 226 17.88 -7.06 14.84
C LYS A 226 19.38 -6.93 14.75
N ILE A 227 19.87 -5.88 14.10
CA ILE A 227 21.31 -5.62 13.97
C ILE A 227 21.87 -5.28 15.35
N LYS A 228 21.23 -4.37 16.10
CA LYS A 228 21.65 -4.00 17.46
C LYS A 228 21.69 -5.19 18.42
N LYS A 229 20.66 -6.02 18.40
CA LYS A 229 20.59 -7.20 19.27
C LYS A 229 21.65 -8.26 18.95
N ALA A 230 22.07 -8.33 17.69
CA ALA A 230 23.00 -9.37 17.25
C ALA A 230 24.48 -8.97 17.38
N ILE A 231 24.82 -7.70 17.13
CA ILE A 231 26.22 -7.22 17.08
C ILE A 231 26.50 -5.96 17.91
N GLY A 232 25.51 -5.47 18.65
CA GLY A 232 25.64 -4.27 19.48
C GLY A 232 25.14 -2.99 18.80
N ALA A 233 24.90 -1.98 19.64
CA ALA A 233 24.33 -0.69 19.21
C ALA A 233 25.42 0.36 18.90
N THR A 234 26.64 0.16 19.34
CA THR A 234 27.75 1.09 19.10
C THR A 234 28.59 0.66 17.90
N ARG A 235 29.22 1.63 17.25
CA ARG A 235 30.15 1.35 16.16
C ARG A 235 31.31 0.43 16.59
N ALA A 236 31.81 0.64 17.80
CA ALA A 236 32.91 -0.19 18.33
C ALA A 236 32.49 -1.67 18.49
N GLU A 237 31.29 -1.95 19.01
CA GLU A 237 30.74 -3.30 19.11
C GLU A 237 30.56 -3.93 17.72
N GLN A 238 30.02 -3.18 16.78
CA GLN A 238 29.80 -3.63 15.40
C GLN A 238 31.13 -3.91 14.69
N ASP A 239 32.16 -3.10 14.92
CA ASP A 239 33.49 -3.33 14.36
C ASP A 239 34.15 -4.55 14.98
N ALA A 240 33.96 -4.79 16.30
CA ALA A 240 34.47 -5.97 16.99
C ALA A 240 33.83 -7.30 16.53
N ALA A 241 32.58 -7.27 16.06
CA ALA A 241 31.89 -8.47 15.60
C ALA A 241 32.50 -9.12 14.34
N GLY A 242 33.36 -8.40 13.63
CA GLY A 242 34.01 -8.88 12.39
C GLY A 242 33.11 -8.90 11.14
N VAL A 243 33.74 -8.93 9.99
CA VAL A 243 33.05 -8.75 8.68
C VAL A 243 32.10 -9.92 8.38
N THR A 244 32.53 -11.15 8.60
CA THR A 244 31.74 -12.36 8.28
C THR A 244 30.50 -12.49 9.16
N ALA A 245 30.62 -12.25 10.47
CA ALA A 245 29.48 -12.29 11.39
C ALA A 245 28.44 -11.22 11.03
N ARG A 246 28.87 -9.99 10.75
CA ARG A 246 28.00 -8.92 10.29
C ARG A 246 27.28 -9.28 8.99
N GLN A 247 27.98 -9.94 8.06
CA GLN A 247 27.36 -10.38 6.81
C GLN A 247 26.22 -11.36 7.07
N HIS A 248 26.44 -12.41 7.81
CA HIS A 248 25.41 -13.41 8.13
C HIS A 248 24.19 -12.81 8.84
N ILE A 249 24.43 -11.83 9.72
CA ILE A 249 23.34 -11.16 10.43
C ILE A 249 22.51 -10.29 9.48
N ASN A 250 23.18 -9.51 8.62
CA ASN A 250 22.50 -8.72 7.60
C ASN A 250 21.72 -9.60 6.62
N ASP A 251 22.28 -10.71 6.15
CA ASP A 251 21.60 -11.63 5.23
C ASP A 251 20.33 -12.22 5.86
N ARG A 252 20.37 -12.59 7.14
CA ARG A 252 19.19 -13.05 7.89
C ARG A 252 18.15 -11.95 8.05
N ALA A 253 18.57 -10.76 8.43
CA ALA A 253 17.67 -9.60 8.57
C ALA A 253 17.01 -9.28 7.24
N LEU A 254 17.77 -9.23 6.15
CA LEU A 254 17.26 -9.01 4.80
C LEU A 254 16.23 -10.07 4.39
N ALA A 255 16.48 -11.35 4.65
CA ALA A 255 15.53 -12.43 4.35
C ALA A 255 14.20 -12.27 5.12
N GLU A 256 14.24 -11.76 6.36
CA GLU A 256 13.05 -11.48 7.13
C GLU A 256 12.31 -10.24 6.60
N VAL A 257 13.01 -9.18 6.21
CA VAL A 257 12.43 -8.00 5.55
C VAL A 257 11.73 -8.42 4.27
N GLN A 258 12.40 -9.21 3.43
CA GLN A 258 11.82 -9.75 2.20
C GLN A 258 10.50 -10.49 2.47
N ARG A 259 10.48 -11.33 3.51
CA ARG A 259 9.28 -12.07 3.90
C ARG A 259 8.14 -11.13 4.32
N GLU A 260 8.42 -10.08 5.08
CA GLU A 260 7.41 -9.13 5.51
C GLU A 260 6.86 -8.30 4.34
N VAL A 261 7.70 -7.88 3.40
CA VAL A 261 7.25 -7.19 2.17
C VAL A 261 6.39 -8.11 1.31
N GLN A 262 6.77 -9.39 1.15
CA GLN A 262 5.98 -10.38 0.41
C GLN A 262 4.64 -10.71 1.10
N LYS A 263 4.59 -10.79 2.44
CA LYS A 263 3.33 -10.95 3.19
C LYS A 263 2.41 -9.73 3.06
N ALA A 264 2.99 -8.54 2.96
CA ALA A 264 2.24 -7.32 2.70
C ALA A 264 1.66 -7.28 1.28
N ASP A 265 2.11 -8.15 0.40
CA ASP A 265 1.76 -8.13 -1.03
C ASP A 265 2.15 -6.79 -1.68
N ALA A 266 3.33 -6.29 -1.33
CA ALA A 266 3.85 -5.02 -1.80
C ALA A 266 5.00 -5.23 -2.80
N VAL A 267 5.03 -4.39 -3.84
CA VAL A 267 6.14 -4.31 -4.80
C VAL A 267 7.16 -3.31 -4.25
N PHE A 268 8.43 -3.71 -4.22
CA PHE A 268 9.50 -2.88 -3.69
C PHE A 268 10.29 -2.22 -4.83
N TYR A 269 10.38 -0.90 -4.78
CA TYR A 269 11.26 -0.10 -5.63
C TYR A 269 12.28 0.62 -4.76
N SER A 270 13.50 0.77 -5.26
CA SER A 270 14.51 1.59 -4.60
C SER A 270 15.28 2.48 -5.56
N ILE A 271 15.70 3.62 -5.06
CA ILE A 271 16.60 4.54 -5.73
C ILE A 271 17.77 4.78 -4.78
N ASN A 272 18.99 4.38 -5.21
CA ASN A 272 20.20 4.72 -4.48
C ASN A 272 20.76 6.02 -5.04
N PRO A 273 20.52 7.16 -4.37
CA PRO A 273 20.97 8.45 -4.90
C PRO A 273 22.49 8.64 -4.79
N ALA A 274 23.21 7.76 -4.10
CA ALA A 274 24.68 7.85 -3.97
C ALA A 274 25.43 7.63 -5.30
N GLY A 275 24.74 7.05 -6.30
CA GLY A 275 25.32 6.75 -7.59
C GLY A 275 26.15 5.46 -7.58
N ASP A 276 26.55 5.04 -8.77
CA ASP A 276 27.53 3.96 -8.94
C ASP A 276 28.93 4.57 -8.85
N THR A 277 29.33 4.94 -7.61
CA THR A 277 30.70 5.41 -7.41
C THR A 277 31.62 4.19 -7.41
N MET A 278 32.65 4.18 -8.28
CA MET A 278 33.71 3.15 -8.33
C MET A 278 34.43 2.94 -6.98
N HIS A 279 34.05 3.69 -5.95
CA HIS A 279 34.57 3.62 -4.59
C HIS A 279 33.52 3.17 -3.56
N LEU A 280 32.48 2.44 -3.98
CA LEU A 280 31.55 1.83 -3.04
C LEU A 280 32.37 0.94 -2.07
N ASN A 281 32.34 1.30 -0.80
CA ASN A 281 32.87 0.39 0.20
C ASN A 281 31.97 -0.86 0.27
N ILE A 282 32.48 -1.91 0.84
CA ILE A 282 31.79 -3.21 0.97
C ILE A 282 30.39 -3.07 1.62
N ILE A 283 30.19 -2.08 2.47
CA ILE A 283 28.94 -1.84 3.21
C ILE A 283 27.87 -1.24 2.30
N THR A 284 28.21 -0.17 1.57
CA THR A 284 27.27 0.47 0.64
C THR A 284 26.91 -0.46 -0.53
N LYS A 285 27.89 -1.25 -1.03
CA LYS A 285 27.57 -2.27 -2.03
C LYS A 285 26.58 -3.30 -1.51
N ARG A 286 26.69 -3.76 -0.28
CA ARG A 286 25.72 -4.70 0.33
C ARG A 286 24.34 -4.09 0.48
N GLY A 287 24.26 -2.83 0.90
CA GLY A 287 22.98 -2.11 0.95
C GLY A 287 22.28 -2.10 -0.41
N GLN A 288 23.04 -1.78 -1.45
CA GLN A 288 22.55 -1.79 -2.82
C GLN A 288 22.14 -3.20 -3.29
N ASP A 289 22.97 -4.22 -3.07
CA ASP A 289 22.67 -5.61 -3.42
C ASP A 289 21.41 -6.12 -2.67
N GLY A 290 21.24 -5.71 -1.40
CA GLY A 290 20.04 -6.01 -0.61
C GLY A 290 18.77 -5.37 -1.16
N MET A 291 18.84 -4.11 -1.57
CA MET A 291 17.71 -3.42 -2.22
C MET A 291 17.37 -4.06 -3.56
N GLN A 292 18.36 -4.45 -4.36
CA GLN A 292 18.17 -5.18 -5.60
C GLN A 292 17.45 -6.51 -5.36
N GLN A 293 17.87 -7.28 -4.36
CA GLN A 293 17.24 -8.54 -3.99
C GLN A 293 15.78 -8.36 -3.57
N LEU A 294 15.46 -7.34 -2.79
CA LEU A 294 14.08 -7.02 -2.40
C LEU A 294 13.21 -6.68 -3.62
N ALA A 295 13.75 -5.87 -4.53
CA ALA A 295 13.07 -5.49 -5.76
C ALA A 295 12.77 -6.70 -6.64
N GLU A 296 13.76 -7.53 -6.92
CA GLU A 296 13.62 -8.76 -7.73
C GLU A 296 12.62 -9.75 -7.12
N ALA A 297 12.65 -9.93 -5.78
CA ALA A 297 11.74 -10.85 -5.09
C ALA A 297 10.28 -10.42 -5.15
N THR A 298 10.02 -9.13 -5.35
CA THR A 298 8.67 -8.53 -5.29
C THR A 298 8.17 -8.01 -6.64
N GLY A 299 9.00 -8.08 -7.69
CA GLY A 299 8.64 -7.66 -9.05
C GLY A 299 8.81 -6.16 -9.33
N GLY A 300 9.55 -5.46 -8.47
CA GLY A 300 9.95 -4.07 -8.69
C GLY A 300 11.30 -3.93 -9.36
N ASN A 301 11.97 -2.80 -9.10
CA ASN A 301 13.29 -2.49 -9.65
C ASN A 301 14.12 -1.66 -8.67
N ALA A 302 15.45 -1.77 -8.75
CA ALA A 302 16.39 -0.94 -8.02
C ALA A 302 17.20 -0.07 -8.99
N PHE A 303 17.19 1.22 -8.76
CA PHE A 303 17.83 2.22 -9.62
C PHE A 303 19.04 2.80 -8.91
N VAL A 304 20.11 3.00 -9.69
CA VAL A 304 21.36 3.63 -9.23
C VAL A 304 21.72 4.72 -10.23
N PRO A 305 21.10 5.92 -10.13
CA PRO A 305 21.41 7.04 -11.02
C PRO A 305 22.85 7.49 -10.83
N GLU A 306 23.55 7.79 -11.92
CA GLU A 306 24.93 8.26 -11.87
C GLU A 306 25.05 9.64 -11.23
N LYS A 307 24.06 10.49 -11.47
CA LYS A 307 23.99 11.87 -10.99
C LYS A 307 22.66 12.17 -10.33
N VAL A 308 22.63 13.16 -9.48
CA VAL A 308 21.40 13.57 -8.80
C VAL A 308 20.34 14.10 -9.80
N GLU A 309 20.76 14.65 -10.92
CA GLU A 309 19.90 15.14 -12.00
C GLU A 309 19.15 13.99 -12.69
N ASP A 310 19.68 12.76 -12.64
CA ASP A 310 19.05 11.58 -13.21
C ASP A 310 17.89 11.04 -12.37
N LEU A 311 17.65 11.58 -11.16
CA LEU A 311 16.54 11.18 -10.30
C LEU A 311 15.19 11.45 -10.95
N GLU A 312 15.01 12.59 -11.63
CA GLU A 312 13.74 12.90 -12.29
C GLU A 312 13.41 11.93 -13.43
N PRO A 313 14.31 11.58 -14.36
CA PRO A 313 14.13 10.47 -15.31
C PRO A 313 13.77 9.14 -14.64
N VAL A 314 14.46 8.76 -13.56
CA VAL A 314 14.17 7.52 -12.82
C VAL A 314 12.75 7.53 -12.24
N PHE A 315 12.33 8.62 -11.63
CA PHE A 315 10.97 8.75 -11.12
C PHE A 315 9.91 8.69 -12.24
N LYS A 316 10.18 9.29 -13.40
CA LYS A 316 9.31 9.19 -14.58
C LYS A 316 9.19 7.74 -15.06
N GLN A 317 10.29 7.01 -15.09
CA GLN A 317 10.30 5.59 -15.44
C GLN A 317 9.47 4.76 -14.44
N ILE A 318 9.66 4.95 -13.13
CA ILE A 318 8.85 4.27 -12.11
C ILE A 318 7.36 4.59 -12.29
N ALA A 319 7.02 5.85 -12.53
CA ALA A 319 5.63 6.24 -12.76
C ALA A 319 5.04 5.57 -14.00
N ALA A 320 5.78 5.52 -15.11
CA ALA A 320 5.38 4.85 -16.34
C ALA A 320 5.20 3.35 -16.12
N GLU A 321 6.14 2.69 -15.44
CA GLU A 321 6.03 1.27 -15.07
C GLU A 321 4.77 1.00 -14.24
N LEU A 322 4.54 1.77 -13.18
CA LEU A 322 3.37 1.58 -12.30
C LEU A 322 2.04 1.79 -13.04
N ARG A 323 2.01 2.65 -14.06
CA ARG A 323 0.82 2.88 -14.89
C ARG A 323 0.68 1.88 -16.03
N GLY A 324 1.81 1.33 -16.51
CA GLY A 324 1.85 0.35 -17.60
C GLY A 324 1.81 -1.12 -17.16
N GLN A 325 1.66 -1.41 -15.85
CA GLN A 325 1.60 -2.77 -15.34
C GLN A 325 0.42 -3.57 -15.88
N TYR A 326 0.65 -4.84 -16.21
CA TYR A 326 -0.39 -5.82 -16.44
C TYR A 326 -0.80 -6.45 -15.12
N LEU A 327 -2.08 -6.39 -14.77
CA LEU A 327 -2.60 -7.02 -13.56
C LEU A 327 -3.17 -8.40 -13.92
N LEU A 328 -2.29 -9.40 -14.01
CA LEU A 328 -2.72 -10.76 -14.32
C LEU A 328 -3.53 -11.31 -13.14
N GLN A 329 -4.68 -11.88 -13.44
CA GLN A 329 -5.57 -12.47 -12.45
C GLN A 329 -5.83 -13.92 -12.79
N TYR A 330 -5.66 -14.81 -11.80
CA TYR A 330 -5.92 -16.23 -11.96
C TYR A 330 -6.50 -16.83 -10.68
N TYR A 331 -7.21 -17.93 -10.79
CA TYR A 331 -7.69 -18.68 -9.65
C TYR A 331 -6.69 -19.75 -9.29
N SER A 332 -6.07 -19.64 -8.12
CA SER A 332 -5.11 -20.65 -7.66
C SER A 332 -5.81 -21.97 -7.40
N ASN A 333 -5.31 -23.05 -8.00
CA ASN A 333 -5.75 -24.41 -7.78
C ASN A 333 -4.85 -25.18 -6.79
N SER A 334 -3.95 -24.47 -6.12
CA SER A 334 -3.03 -25.07 -5.15
C SER A 334 -3.77 -25.49 -3.88
N GLN A 335 -3.54 -26.73 -3.45
CA GLN A 335 -4.03 -27.29 -2.20
C GLN A 335 -3.05 -27.13 -1.04
N ALA A 336 -1.93 -26.41 -1.25
CA ALA A 336 -0.96 -26.17 -0.19
C ALA A 336 -1.61 -25.38 0.96
N PRO A 337 -1.21 -25.61 2.22
CA PRO A 337 -1.76 -24.92 3.38
C PRO A 337 -1.69 -23.40 3.24
N SER A 338 -2.68 -22.70 3.83
CA SER A 338 -2.64 -21.24 3.92
C SER A 338 -1.47 -20.80 4.80
N GLY A 339 -0.75 -19.78 4.34
CA GLY A 339 0.42 -19.24 5.06
C GLY A 339 1.77 -19.79 4.59
N GLU A 340 1.78 -20.82 3.73
CA GLU A 340 3.00 -21.24 3.05
C GLU A 340 3.28 -20.37 1.82
N PHE A 341 4.57 -20.10 1.56
CA PHE A 341 4.98 -19.32 0.40
C PHE A 341 4.74 -20.10 -0.89
N ARG A 342 4.00 -19.51 -1.82
CA ARG A 342 3.72 -20.07 -3.15
C ARG A 342 4.53 -19.33 -4.18
N ARG A 343 5.41 -20.06 -4.88
CA ARG A 343 6.24 -19.49 -5.94
C ARG A 343 5.41 -19.20 -7.18
N ILE A 344 5.68 -18.06 -7.81
CA ILE A 344 5.10 -17.64 -9.08
C ILE A 344 6.24 -17.41 -10.08
N ALA A 345 6.01 -17.78 -11.32
CA ALA A 345 6.84 -17.36 -12.44
C ALA A 345 5.95 -16.83 -13.57
N VAL A 346 6.34 -15.69 -14.14
CA VAL A 346 5.68 -15.10 -15.31
C VAL A 346 6.69 -14.91 -16.41
N SER A 347 6.33 -15.33 -17.63
CA SER A 347 7.16 -15.17 -18.80
C SER A 347 6.34 -14.83 -20.04
N ILE A 348 7.00 -14.34 -21.08
CA ILE A 348 6.44 -14.08 -22.41
C ILE A 348 7.28 -14.82 -23.44
N PRO A 349 6.98 -16.10 -23.72
CA PRO A 349 7.84 -16.96 -24.54
C PRO A 349 8.00 -16.51 -25.99
N SER A 350 7.03 -15.75 -26.51
CA SER A 350 7.00 -15.32 -27.91
C SER A 350 7.90 -14.14 -28.23
N ARG A 351 8.51 -13.49 -27.24
CA ARG A 351 9.30 -12.27 -27.43
C ARG A 351 10.68 -12.38 -26.79
N ALA A 352 11.70 -12.05 -27.58
CA ALA A 352 13.05 -11.80 -27.12
C ALA A 352 13.25 -10.28 -26.84
N ALA A 353 14.33 -9.93 -26.16
CA ALA A 353 14.73 -8.53 -25.91
C ALA A 353 13.69 -7.71 -25.11
N ILE A 354 13.05 -8.35 -24.14
CA ILE A 354 12.17 -7.71 -23.16
C ILE A 354 12.51 -8.17 -21.75
N HIS A 355 12.21 -7.31 -20.78
CA HIS A 355 12.35 -7.65 -19.37
C HIS A 355 10.96 -7.78 -18.74
N VAL A 356 10.68 -8.97 -18.20
CA VAL A 356 9.44 -9.28 -17.49
C VAL A 356 9.73 -9.32 -15.99
N ARG A 357 9.10 -8.47 -15.21
CA ARG A 357 9.23 -8.46 -13.74
C ARG A 357 7.87 -8.72 -13.11
N ALA A 358 7.85 -9.68 -12.20
CA ALA A 358 6.71 -10.04 -11.38
C ALA A 358 7.22 -10.54 -10.04
N ARG A 359 6.39 -10.51 -9.02
CA ARG A 359 6.75 -11.11 -7.73
C ARG A 359 7.10 -12.59 -7.89
N GLN A 360 8.11 -13.05 -7.19
CA GLN A 360 8.55 -14.46 -7.21
C GLN A 360 7.60 -15.39 -6.45
N GLY A 361 6.61 -14.86 -5.77
CA GLY A 361 5.61 -15.61 -5.03
C GLY A 361 4.83 -14.76 -4.04
N TYR A 362 3.98 -15.42 -3.28
CA TYR A 362 3.11 -14.77 -2.30
C TYR A 362 2.77 -15.69 -1.13
N TYR A 363 2.25 -15.12 -0.05
CA TYR A 363 1.65 -15.84 1.08
C TYR A 363 0.13 -15.75 0.97
N PRO A 364 -0.61 -16.87 0.75
CA PRO A 364 -2.06 -16.85 0.71
C PRO A 364 -2.63 -16.34 2.03
N LYS A 365 -3.56 -15.40 1.95
CA LYS A 365 -4.33 -14.94 3.12
C LYS A 365 -5.38 -15.98 3.47
N LYS A 366 -5.66 -16.14 4.77
CA LYS A 366 -6.73 -17.02 5.27
C LYS A 366 -8.11 -16.48 4.93
#